data_1829a39f7a567283794ea7386d1d0ec5
#
_entry.id   1829a39f7a567283794ea7386d1d0ec5
#
_cell.length_a   1.000
_cell.length_b   1.000
_cell.length_c   1.000
_cell.angle_alpha   90.00
_cell.angle_beta   90.00
_cell.angle_gamma   90.00
#
_symmetry.space_group_name_H-M   'P 1'
#
loop_
_entity.id
_entity.type
_entity.pdbx_description
1 polymer ?
#
loop_
_entity_poly.entity_id
_entity_poly.type
_entity_poly.pdbx_seq_one_letter_code
_entity_poly.pdbx_strand_id
1 'polypeptide(L)' 'MENFLIDKIDELAFTKVTKTDKLWESKILDSISIVELVVEIENEFSIKVPFNEIVVENFETVELIMKYIESKK' A
#
# COMPACT_ATOMS: atom_id res chain seq x y z
N MET A 1 -11.56 -2.53 3.07
CA MET A 1 -10.32 -2.25 2.35
C MET A 1 -9.36 -1.37 3.14
N GLU A 2 -9.83 -0.26 3.67
CA GLU A 2 -8.97 0.65 4.44
C GLU A 2 -8.34 -0.03 5.65
N ASN A 3 -9.14 -0.73 6.43
CA ASN A 3 -8.64 -1.39 7.64
C ASN A 3 -7.60 -2.45 7.31
N PHE A 4 -7.82 -3.20 6.24
CA PHE A 4 -6.85 -4.21 5.82
C PHE A 4 -5.49 -3.57 5.53
N LEU A 5 -5.50 -2.45 4.79
CA LEU A 5 -4.27 -1.77 4.41
C LEU A 5 -3.55 -1.19 5.63
N ILE A 6 -4.30 -0.55 6.51
CA ILE A 6 -3.73 0.04 7.72
C ILE A 6 -3.12 -1.04 8.61
N ASP A 7 -3.83 -2.16 8.76
CA ASP A 7 -3.33 -3.26 9.58
C ASP A 7 -2.07 -3.90 8.98
N LYS A 8 -2.04 -4.05 7.66
CA LYS A 8 -0.85 -4.62 7.01
C LYS A 8 0.35 -3.70 7.11
N ILE A 9 0.14 -2.40 6.98
CA ILE A 9 1.22 -1.44 7.13
C ILE A 9 1.73 -1.47 8.57
N ASP A 10 0.83 -1.57 9.55
CA ASP A 10 1.22 -1.68 10.94
C ASP A 10 2.09 -2.93 11.16
N GLU A 11 1.71 -4.06 10.56
CA GLU A 11 2.51 -5.29 10.68
C GLU A 11 3.89 -5.15 10.04
N LEU A 12 3.98 -4.47 8.91
CA LEU A 12 5.23 -4.37 8.17
C LEU A 12 6.15 -3.29 8.70
N ALA A 13 5.59 -2.17 9.16
CA ALA A 13 6.37 -1.00 9.55
C ALA A 13 6.34 -0.73 11.05
N PHE A 14 5.57 -1.50 11.80
CA PHE A 14 5.38 -1.30 13.25
C PHE A 14 4.90 0.12 13.55
N THR A 15 4.08 0.67 12.67
CA THR A 15 3.59 2.04 12.78
C THR A 15 2.11 2.09 12.40
N LYS A 16 1.29 2.62 13.30
CA LYS A 16 -0.12 2.81 13.01
C LYS A 16 -0.28 4.08 12.20
N VAL A 17 -0.84 3.95 11.01
CA VAL A 17 -0.99 5.10 10.12
C VAL A 17 -2.45 5.44 9.90
N THR A 18 -2.69 6.66 9.42
CA THR A 18 -4.01 7.07 8.96
C THR A 18 -4.03 6.97 7.44
N LYS A 19 -5.23 7.16 6.85
CA LYS A 19 -5.37 7.01 5.40
C LYS A 19 -4.66 8.12 4.61
N THR A 20 -4.24 9.19 5.26
CA THR A 20 -3.59 10.31 4.58
C THR A 20 -2.10 10.45 4.91
N ASP A 21 -1.56 9.60 5.76
CA ASP A 21 -0.14 9.63 6.08
C ASP A 21 0.68 9.30 4.83
N LYS A 22 1.77 10.05 4.63
CA LYS A 22 2.64 9.86 3.46
C LYS A 22 3.66 8.78 3.77
N LEU A 23 3.42 7.59 3.22
CA LEU A 23 4.15 6.38 3.56
C LEU A 23 5.59 6.40 3.03
N TRP A 24 5.80 6.98 1.85
CA TRP A 24 7.11 7.02 1.23
C TRP A 24 7.93 8.21 1.73
N GLU A 25 7.30 9.39 1.74
CA GLU A 25 7.98 10.60 2.17
C GLU A 25 8.43 10.52 3.63
N SER A 26 7.58 9.97 4.48
CA SER A 26 7.88 9.80 5.91
C SER A 26 8.76 8.58 6.18
N LYS A 27 9.10 7.81 5.15
CA LYS A 27 9.92 6.60 5.26
C LYS A 27 9.32 5.56 6.18
N ILE A 28 7.99 5.55 6.27
CA ILE A 28 7.27 4.52 7.01
C ILE A 28 7.45 3.18 6.31
N LEU A 29 7.38 3.20 4.97
CA LEU A 29 7.63 2.00 4.16
C LEU A 29 8.88 2.21 3.31
N ASP A 30 9.77 1.22 3.33
CA ASP A 30 10.93 1.22 2.43
C ASP A 30 10.61 0.36 1.21
N SER A 31 11.59 0.20 0.31
CA SER A 31 11.37 -0.51 -0.95
C SER A 31 10.98 -1.97 -0.73
N ILE A 32 11.51 -2.60 0.31
CA ILE A 32 11.20 -3.99 0.61
C ILE A 32 9.78 -4.11 1.17
N SER A 33 9.43 -3.24 2.12
CA SER A 33 8.10 -3.25 2.74
C SER A 33 7.01 -2.94 1.71
N ILE A 34 7.29 -2.05 0.78
CA ILE A 34 6.34 -1.73 -0.30
C ILE A 34 6.05 -2.98 -1.13
N VAL A 35 7.09 -3.73 -1.51
CA VAL A 35 6.90 -4.94 -2.30
C VAL A 35 6.10 -5.98 -1.52
N GLU A 36 6.39 -6.12 -0.23
CA GLU A 36 5.65 -7.04 0.62
C GLU A 36 4.19 -6.65 0.72
N LEU A 37 3.92 -5.35 0.86
CA LEU A 37 2.55 -4.86 0.91
C LEU A 37 1.82 -5.14 -0.40
N VAL A 38 2.50 -4.93 -1.53
CA VAL A 38 1.91 -5.19 -2.84
C VAL A 38 1.53 -6.67 -2.99
N VAL A 39 2.38 -7.59 -2.53
CA VAL A 39 2.07 -9.01 -2.59
C VAL A 39 0.81 -9.32 -1.78
N GLU A 40 0.68 -8.72 -0.60
CA GLU A 40 -0.52 -8.92 0.22
C GLU A 40 -1.76 -8.37 -0.47
N ILE A 41 -1.63 -7.22 -1.12
CA ILE A 41 -2.74 -6.62 -1.86
C ILE A 41 -3.16 -7.53 -3.01
N GLU A 42 -2.20 -8.06 -3.76
CA GLU A 42 -2.50 -8.95 -4.87
C GLU A 42 -3.27 -10.17 -4.39
N ASN A 43 -2.84 -10.74 -3.27
CA ASN A 43 -3.48 -11.94 -2.73
C ASN A 43 -4.88 -11.64 -2.19
N GLU A 44 -5.02 -10.52 -1.48
CA GLU A 44 -6.30 -10.21 -0.83
C GLU A 44 -7.37 -9.81 -1.83
N PHE A 45 -7.00 -9.05 -2.86
CA PHE A 45 -7.97 -8.47 -3.79
C PHE A 45 -7.97 -9.16 -5.15
N SER A 46 -7.14 -10.18 -5.33
CA SER A 46 -7.06 -10.96 -6.57
C SER A 46 -6.79 -10.08 -7.79
N ILE A 47 -5.84 -9.15 -7.65
CA ILE A 47 -5.43 -8.27 -8.74
C ILE A 47 -3.96 -8.46 -9.03
N LYS A 48 -3.51 -7.93 -10.15
CA LYS A 48 -2.10 -7.91 -10.53
C LYS A 48 -1.58 -6.50 -10.50
N VAL A 49 -0.38 -6.31 -9.93
CA VAL A 49 0.26 -5.00 -9.83
C VAL A 49 1.59 -5.08 -10.57
N PRO A 50 1.66 -4.58 -11.81
CA PRO A 50 2.93 -4.56 -12.54
C PRO A 50 3.97 -3.72 -11.79
N PHE A 51 5.22 -4.14 -11.88
CA PHE A 51 6.29 -3.47 -11.14
C PHE A 51 6.35 -1.98 -11.47
N ASN A 52 6.15 -1.62 -12.72
CA ASN A 52 6.24 -0.21 -13.15
C ASN A 52 5.09 0.64 -12.64
N GLU A 53 4.09 0.04 -11.99
CA GLU A 53 3.00 0.78 -11.37
C GLU A 53 3.20 0.93 -9.86
N ILE A 54 4.27 0.36 -9.32
CA ILE A 54 4.62 0.53 -7.91
C ILE A 54 5.41 1.83 -7.78
N VAL A 55 4.69 2.94 -7.80
CA VAL A 55 5.28 4.28 -7.80
C VAL A 55 4.58 5.12 -6.73
N VAL A 56 5.22 6.22 -6.35
CA VAL A 56 4.71 7.07 -5.28
C VAL A 56 3.30 7.58 -5.60
N GLU A 57 3.03 7.89 -6.86
CA GLU A 57 1.71 8.40 -7.27
C GLU A 57 0.58 7.45 -6.94
N ASN A 58 0.87 6.15 -6.90
CA ASN A 58 -0.15 5.13 -6.64
C ASN A 58 -0.14 4.63 -5.19
N PHE A 59 0.97 4.77 -4.48
CA PHE A 59 1.16 4.10 -3.19
C PHE A 59 1.62 5.03 -2.07
N GLU A 60 1.53 6.33 -2.24
CA GLU A 60 1.99 7.26 -1.21
C GLU A 60 1.12 7.24 0.05
N THR A 61 -0.21 7.09 -0.11
CA THR A 61 -1.12 7.05 1.02
C THR A 61 -2.08 5.88 0.87
N VAL A 62 -2.72 5.50 1.99
CA VAL A 62 -3.75 4.45 1.94
C VAL A 62 -4.88 4.85 0.99
N GLU A 63 -5.25 6.14 0.99
CA GLU A 63 -6.29 6.62 0.05
C GLU A 63 -5.91 6.36 -1.40
N LEU A 64 -4.66 6.66 -1.76
CA LEU A 64 -4.19 6.43 -3.13
C LEU A 64 -4.16 4.95 -3.46
N ILE A 65 -3.72 4.13 -2.51
CA ILE A 65 -3.69 2.68 -2.70
C ILE A 65 -5.11 2.15 -2.95
N MET A 66 -6.08 2.63 -2.18
CA MET A 66 -7.46 2.22 -2.37
C MET A 66 -7.97 2.58 -3.76
N LYS A 67 -7.66 3.78 -4.23
CA LYS A 67 -8.06 4.19 -5.59
C LYS A 67 -7.41 3.31 -6.63
N TYR A 68 -6.14 2.98 -6.44
CA TYR A 68 -5.43 2.11 -7.37
C TYR A 68 -6.10 0.73 -7.42
N ILE A 69 -6.40 0.15 -6.26
CA ILE A 69 -7.05 -1.17 -6.20
C ILE A 69 -8.40 -1.12 -6.90
N GLU A 70 -9.18 -0.07 -6.66
CA GLU A 70 -10.50 0.06 -7.29
C GLU A 70 -10.40 0.13 -8.80
N SER A 71 -9.34 0.76 -9.30
CA SER A 71 -9.15 0.89 -10.75
C SER A 71 -8.79 -0.44 -11.41
N LYS A 72 -8.36 -1.42 -10.61
CA LYS A 72 -7.95 -2.72 -11.13
C LYS A 72 -9.05 -3.79 -11.03
N LYS A 73 -10.13 -3.49 -10.36
CA LYS A 73 -11.23 -4.44 -10.20
C LYS A 73 -12.15 -4.50 -11.40
#